data_6226f49e6c2c25ba71935301ea069753
#
_entry.id   6226f49e6c2c25ba71935301ea069753
#
_cell.length_a   1.000
_cell.length_b   1.000
_cell.length_c   1.000
_cell.angle_alpha   90.00
_cell.angle_beta   90.00
_cell.angle_gamma   90.00
#
_symmetry.space_group_name_H-M   'P 1'
#
loop_
_entity.id
_entity.type
_entity.pdbx_description
1 polymer ?
#
loop_
_entity_poly.entity_id
_entity_poly.type
_entity_poly.pdbx_seq_one_letter_code
_entity_poly.pdbx_strand_id
1 'polypeptide(L)'
;MTLYYSDLAVNVDAMNRFEQTRLQARLNWVRAALTHKSTALQDFSAVAAFCGPPNSYYAGIKTVPIEQIRGSEGRSDDFDRQFNPTHGRTAKRWISVYTAWLDGIALPAVELVQVGDSYYVRDGHHRISVAQTLGLRYIDAQVTVLETAECPLNSPLRN
;
A
#
# COMPACT_ATOMS: atom_id res chain seq x y z
N MET A 1 -21.47 30.22 -6.47
CA MET A 1 -20.15 30.78 -6.13
C MET A 1 -19.48 30.06 -4.94
N THR A 2 -20.23 29.51 -4.02
CA THR A 2 -19.71 28.82 -2.80
C THR A 2 -19.05 27.46 -3.09
N LEU A 3 -19.51 26.70 -4.09
CA LEU A 3 -18.97 25.39 -4.46
C LEU A 3 -17.54 25.45 -5.01
N TYR A 4 -17.19 26.51 -5.72
CA TYR A 4 -15.84 26.68 -6.32
C TYR A 4 -14.73 26.87 -5.27
N TYR A 5 -15.05 27.51 -4.13
CA TYR A 5 -14.09 27.71 -3.04
C TYR A 5 -13.87 26.44 -2.22
N SER A 6 -14.90 25.59 -2.09
CA SER A 6 -14.76 24.29 -1.40
C SER A 6 -13.84 23.33 -2.16
N ASP A 7 -13.99 23.25 -3.48
CA ASP A 7 -13.17 22.38 -4.33
C ASP A 7 -11.71 22.81 -4.36
N LEU A 8 -11.45 24.14 -4.36
CA LEU A 8 -10.10 24.68 -4.33
C LEU A 8 -9.43 24.39 -2.98
N ALA A 9 -10.15 24.57 -1.87
CA ALA A 9 -9.64 24.31 -0.54
C ALA A 9 -9.33 22.82 -0.33
N VAL A 10 -10.19 21.92 -0.80
CA VAL A 10 -9.97 20.46 -0.76
C VAL A 10 -8.74 20.05 -1.57
N ASN A 11 -8.57 20.63 -2.76
CA ASN A 11 -7.40 20.34 -3.59
C ASN A 11 -6.08 20.84 -2.96
N VAL A 12 -6.10 22.00 -2.29
CA VAL A 12 -4.93 22.54 -1.57
C VAL A 12 -4.61 21.65 -0.36
N ASP A 13 -5.60 21.21 0.41
CA ASP A 13 -5.37 20.28 1.53
C ASP A 13 -4.82 18.95 1.04
N ALA A 14 -5.39 18.38 -0.01
CA ALA A 14 -4.92 17.14 -0.62
C ALA A 14 -3.46 17.23 -1.09
N MET A 15 -3.06 18.34 -1.69
CA MET A 15 -1.68 18.59 -2.10
C MET A 15 -0.75 18.70 -0.89
N ASN A 16 -1.15 19.43 0.14
CA ASN A 16 -0.37 19.58 1.36
C ASN A 16 -0.18 18.22 2.07
N ARG A 17 -1.24 17.41 2.14
CA ARG A 17 -1.18 16.05 2.70
C ARG A 17 -0.24 15.16 1.89
N PHE A 18 -0.32 15.21 0.56
CA PHE A 18 0.59 14.47 -0.31
C PHE A 18 2.06 14.85 -0.04
N GLU A 19 2.39 16.15 0.01
CA GLU A 19 3.76 16.60 0.25
C GLU A 19 4.25 16.25 1.67
N GLN A 20 3.38 16.30 2.69
CA GLN A 20 3.71 15.83 4.04
C GLN A 20 4.04 14.33 4.05
N THR A 21 3.20 13.53 3.39
CA THR A 21 3.42 12.08 3.30
C THR A 21 4.71 11.75 2.54
N ARG A 22 4.99 12.49 1.47
CA ARG A 22 6.24 12.35 0.71
C ARG A 22 7.47 12.79 1.51
N LEU A 23 7.36 13.83 2.32
CA LEU A 23 8.42 14.23 3.25
C LEU A 23 8.69 13.13 4.28
N GLN A 24 7.64 12.46 4.78
CA GLN A 24 7.79 11.33 5.69
C GLN A 24 8.58 10.18 5.04
N ALA A 25 8.32 9.87 3.76
CA ALA A 25 9.12 8.87 3.02
C ALA A 25 10.62 9.24 3.00
N ARG A 26 10.94 10.51 2.77
CA ARG A 26 12.33 10.99 2.78
C ARG A 26 12.98 10.87 4.16
N LEU A 27 12.24 11.21 5.22
CA LEU A 27 12.73 11.07 6.60
C LEU A 27 12.95 9.59 6.96
N ASN A 28 12.04 8.71 6.54
CA ASN A 28 12.18 7.27 6.72
C ASN A 28 13.43 6.74 5.99
N TRP A 29 13.68 7.22 4.78
CA TRP A 29 14.88 6.85 4.03
C TRP A 29 16.17 7.27 4.75
N VAL A 30 16.24 8.52 5.27
CA VAL A 30 17.40 9.00 6.04
C VAL A 30 17.61 8.15 7.30
N ARG A 31 16.55 7.86 8.06
CA ARG A 31 16.63 7.01 9.26
C ARG A 31 17.09 5.59 8.92
N ALA A 32 16.60 5.04 7.83
CA ALA A 32 16.97 3.72 7.37
C ALA A 32 18.43 3.64 6.91
N ALA A 33 18.92 4.67 6.22
CA ALA A 33 20.33 4.78 5.86
C ALA A 33 21.25 4.77 7.08
N LEU A 34 20.84 5.45 8.16
CA LEU A 34 21.59 5.47 9.42
C LEU A 34 21.53 4.14 10.19
N THR A 35 20.49 3.35 10.00
CA THR A 35 20.26 2.09 10.73
C THR A 35 20.51 0.84 9.88
N HIS A 36 21.01 1.00 8.64
CA HIS A 36 21.21 -0.06 7.65
C HIS A 36 19.97 -0.93 7.39
N LYS A 37 18.77 -0.33 7.51
CA LYS A 37 17.48 -1.00 7.24
C LYS A 37 16.94 -0.59 5.87
N SER A 38 16.28 -1.51 5.16
CA SER A 38 15.60 -1.18 3.90
C SER A 38 14.28 -0.47 4.17
N THR A 39 13.98 0.58 3.40
CA THR A 39 12.65 1.22 3.35
C THR A 39 11.81 0.76 2.18
N ALA A 40 12.36 -0.03 1.28
CA ALA A 40 11.64 -0.51 0.10
C ALA A 40 10.54 -1.51 0.48
N LEU A 41 9.41 -1.46 -0.23
CA LEU A 41 8.43 -2.53 -0.23
C LEU A 41 9.10 -3.84 -0.69
N GLN A 42 8.67 -4.96 -0.14
CA GLN A 42 9.13 -6.25 -0.61
C GLN A 42 8.62 -6.48 -2.05
N ASP A 43 9.51 -6.92 -2.92
CA ASP A 43 9.13 -7.32 -4.27
C ASP A 43 8.50 -8.72 -4.21
N PHE A 44 7.26 -8.81 -4.63
CA PHE A 44 6.53 -10.08 -4.70
C PHE A 44 7.22 -11.10 -5.62
N SER A 45 7.87 -10.65 -6.71
CA SER A 45 8.58 -11.52 -7.65
C SER A 45 9.69 -12.32 -6.96
N ALA A 46 10.41 -11.68 -6.03
CA ALA A 46 11.45 -12.34 -5.25
C ALA A 46 10.85 -13.41 -4.32
N VAL A 47 9.69 -13.13 -3.70
CA VAL A 47 8.99 -14.07 -2.84
C VAL A 47 8.43 -15.25 -3.65
N ALA A 48 7.78 -14.97 -4.77
CA ALA A 48 7.20 -15.99 -5.64
C ALA A 48 8.27 -16.97 -6.20
N ALA A 49 9.48 -16.46 -6.50
CA ALA A 49 10.59 -17.29 -6.99
C ALA A 49 11.04 -18.35 -5.98
N PHE A 50 10.89 -18.10 -4.68
CA PHE A 50 11.25 -19.05 -3.62
C PHE A 50 10.14 -20.06 -3.30
N CYS A 51 8.91 -19.79 -3.72
CA CYS A 51 7.75 -20.57 -3.31
C CYS A 51 7.33 -21.67 -4.31
N GLY A 52 8.04 -21.84 -5.43
CA GLY A 52 7.70 -22.82 -6.48
C GLY A 52 6.41 -22.47 -7.25
N PRO A 53 5.92 -23.35 -8.15
CA PRO A 53 4.69 -23.10 -8.88
C PRO A 53 3.49 -23.12 -7.91
N PRO A 54 2.80 -21.99 -7.71
CA PRO A 54 1.75 -21.87 -6.71
C PRO A 54 0.42 -22.42 -7.22
N ASN A 55 -0.30 -23.12 -6.36
CA ASN A 55 -1.75 -23.18 -6.48
C ASN A 55 -2.32 -21.84 -5.99
N SER A 56 -3.18 -21.23 -6.80
CA SER A 56 -3.82 -19.97 -6.42
C SER A 56 -5.33 -20.10 -6.49
N TYR A 57 -6.02 -19.51 -5.52
CA TYR A 57 -7.47 -19.41 -5.55
C TYR A 57 -7.95 -18.05 -5.05
N TYR A 58 -9.09 -17.63 -5.54
CA TYR A 58 -9.74 -16.42 -5.10
C TYR A 58 -10.47 -16.65 -3.78
N ALA A 59 -10.08 -15.92 -2.73
CA ALA A 59 -10.64 -16.08 -1.39
C ALA A 59 -11.77 -15.08 -1.07
N GLY A 60 -12.23 -14.32 -2.07
CA GLY A 60 -13.29 -13.33 -1.92
C GLY A 60 -12.81 -11.96 -1.42
N ILE A 61 -13.76 -11.15 -0.97
CA ILE A 61 -13.48 -9.86 -0.35
C ILE A 61 -13.27 -10.08 1.15
N LYS A 62 -12.17 -9.52 1.66
CA LYS A 62 -11.80 -9.57 3.07
C LYS A 62 -11.42 -8.18 3.56
N THR A 63 -11.70 -7.89 4.82
CA THR A 63 -11.16 -6.72 5.51
C THR A 63 -9.77 -7.09 6.06
N VAL A 64 -8.72 -6.48 5.52
CA VAL A 64 -7.34 -6.83 5.78
C VAL A 64 -6.67 -5.74 6.62
N PRO A 65 -5.90 -6.11 7.69
CA PRO A 65 -5.07 -5.16 8.42
C PRO A 65 -3.98 -4.59 7.51
N ILE A 66 -3.89 -3.26 7.41
CA ILE A 66 -2.91 -2.60 6.51
C ILE A 66 -1.48 -2.95 6.93
N GLU A 67 -1.24 -3.16 8.22
CA GLU A 67 0.07 -3.56 8.75
C GLU A 67 0.56 -4.93 8.27
N GLN A 68 -0.33 -5.80 7.79
CA GLN A 68 0.04 -7.10 7.20
C GLN A 68 0.40 -7.00 5.72
N ILE A 69 0.23 -5.84 5.11
CA ILE A 69 0.62 -5.60 3.72
C ILE A 69 2.11 -5.27 3.70
N ARG A 70 2.93 -6.19 3.17
CA ARG A 70 4.40 -6.13 3.26
C ARG A 70 5.09 -5.69 1.98
N GLY A 71 4.44 -5.87 0.84
CA GLY A 71 5.10 -5.69 -0.44
C GLY A 71 4.15 -5.41 -1.59
N SER A 72 4.69 -5.48 -2.79
CA SER A 72 4.01 -5.12 -4.02
C SER A 72 4.39 -6.05 -5.18
N GLU A 73 3.43 -6.30 -6.05
CA GLU A 73 3.62 -6.90 -7.36
C GLU A 73 3.83 -5.75 -8.37
N GLY A 74 5.11 -5.35 -8.59
CA GLY A 74 5.49 -4.46 -9.69
C GLY A 74 5.55 -2.95 -9.43
N ARG A 75 5.29 -2.45 -8.20
CA ARG A 75 5.42 -1.01 -7.86
C ARG A 75 6.19 -0.78 -6.57
N SER A 76 7.20 -1.57 -6.32
CA SER A 76 8.04 -1.50 -5.11
C SER A 76 8.77 -0.17 -4.94
N ASP A 77 9.03 0.56 -6.04
CA ASP A 77 9.81 1.80 -6.02
C ASP A 77 8.96 3.07 -5.82
N ASP A 78 7.66 3.00 -6.09
CA ASP A 78 6.78 4.18 -6.01
C ASP A 78 6.37 4.54 -4.57
N PHE A 79 6.52 3.58 -3.63
CA PHE A 79 6.14 3.73 -2.24
C PHE A 79 7.20 3.11 -1.31
N ASP A 80 7.32 3.66 -0.10
CA ASP A 80 8.11 3.03 0.97
C ASP A 80 7.31 1.91 1.68
N ARG A 81 7.94 1.23 2.65
CA ARG A 81 7.30 0.15 3.45
C ARG A 81 6.05 0.58 4.21
N GLN A 82 5.86 1.86 4.41
CA GLN A 82 4.69 2.47 5.04
C GLN A 82 3.74 3.08 4.01
N PHE A 83 3.87 2.68 2.74
CA PHE A 83 3.09 3.20 1.63
C PHE A 83 3.11 4.72 1.48
N ASN A 84 4.14 5.41 1.99
CA ASN A 84 4.35 6.81 1.68
C ASN A 84 4.89 6.95 0.24
N PRO A 85 4.34 7.87 -0.58
CA PRO A 85 4.83 8.10 -1.94
C PRO A 85 6.29 8.56 -1.95
N THR A 86 7.14 7.92 -2.75
CA THR A 86 8.55 8.28 -2.89
C THR A 86 8.78 9.31 -3.99
N HIS A 87 7.90 9.34 -4.99
CA HIS A 87 8.03 10.18 -6.19
C HIS A 87 6.84 11.11 -6.41
N GLY A 88 7.11 12.32 -6.92
CA GLY A 88 6.08 13.31 -7.27
C GLY A 88 5.17 12.88 -8.42
N ARG A 89 5.61 11.96 -9.28
CA ARG A 89 4.79 11.43 -10.39
C ARG A 89 3.49 10.76 -9.95
N THR A 90 3.43 10.31 -8.70
CA THR A 90 2.24 9.67 -8.12
C THR A 90 1.18 10.67 -7.63
N ALA A 91 1.51 11.98 -7.55
CA ALA A 91 0.70 13.02 -6.92
C ALA A 91 -0.72 13.08 -7.49
N LYS A 92 -0.87 13.18 -8.81
CA LYS A 92 -2.18 13.31 -9.45
C LYS A 92 -3.15 12.20 -9.05
N ARG A 93 -2.68 10.95 -9.08
CA ARG A 93 -3.51 9.79 -8.71
C ARG A 93 -3.80 9.76 -7.24
N TRP A 94 -2.79 10.06 -6.40
CA TRP A 94 -2.94 10.08 -4.94
C TRP A 94 -3.95 11.13 -4.49
N ILE A 95 -3.86 12.37 -5.01
CA ILE A 95 -4.79 13.46 -4.74
C ILE A 95 -6.21 13.09 -5.16
N SER A 96 -6.37 12.51 -6.35
CA SER A 96 -7.69 12.06 -6.83
C SER A 96 -8.34 11.03 -5.89
N VAL A 97 -7.56 10.08 -5.37
CA VAL A 97 -8.04 9.07 -4.41
C VAL A 97 -8.39 9.72 -3.06
N TYR A 98 -7.55 10.63 -2.58
CA TYR A 98 -7.77 11.34 -1.32
C TYR A 98 -9.03 12.21 -1.36
N THR A 99 -9.20 12.99 -2.44
CA THR A 99 -10.39 13.82 -2.65
C THR A 99 -11.66 12.97 -2.74
N ALA A 100 -11.63 11.89 -3.54
CA ALA A 100 -12.77 10.98 -3.65
C ALA A 100 -13.18 10.39 -2.28
N TRP A 101 -12.19 10.07 -1.43
CA TRP A 101 -12.46 9.58 -0.08
C TRP A 101 -13.11 10.66 0.80
N LEU A 102 -12.63 11.92 0.76
CA LEU A 102 -13.22 13.05 1.49
C LEU A 102 -14.64 13.35 1.04
N ASP A 103 -14.93 13.19 -0.24
CA ASP A 103 -16.26 13.39 -0.84
C ASP A 103 -17.23 12.23 -0.52
N GLY A 104 -16.78 11.22 0.25
CA GLY A 104 -17.60 10.05 0.60
C GLY A 104 -17.87 9.12 -0.58
N ILE A 105 -17.08 9.23 -1.67
CA ILE A 105 -17.20 8.34 -2.83
C ILE A 105 -16.67 6.96 -2.44
N ALA A 106 -17.51 5.94 -2.60
CA ALA A 106 -17.11 4.56 -2.36
C ALA A 106 -15.97 4.16 -3.32
N LEU A 107 -14.81 3.88 -2.77
CA LEU A 107 -13.66 3.38 -3.54
C LEU A 107 -13.74 1.85 -3.66
N PRO A 108 -13.40 1.29 -4.83
CA PRO A 108 -13.38 -0.17 -4.99
C PRO A 108 -12.36 -0.81 -4.05
N ALA A 109 -12.61 -2.06 -3.64
CA ALA A 109 -11.68 -2.85 -2.86
C ALA A 109 -10.31 -2.94 -3.57
N VAL A 110 -9.21 -2.95 -2.80
CA VAL A 110 -7.87 -3.16 -3.36
C VAL A 110 -7.68 -4.63 -3.75
N GLU A 111 -6.70 -4.93 -4.59
CA GLU A 111 -6.38 -6.30 -4.95
C GLU A 111 -5.08 -6.73 -4.26
N LEU A 112 -5.16 -7.81 -3.49
CA LEU A 112 -4.05 -8.36 -2.73
C LEU A 112 -3.79 -9.82 -3.07
N VAL A 113 -2.52 -10.18 -3.05
CA VAL A 113 -2.05 -11.58 -3.04
C VAL A 113 -1.62 -11.93 -1.63
N GLN A 114 -2.20 -12.98 -1.07
CA GLN A 114 -1.84 -13.52 0.24
C GLN A 114 -0.84 -14.65 0.10
N VAL A 115 0.27 -14.57 0.83
CA VAL A 115 1.26 -15.66 0.99
C VAL A 115 1.52 -15.84 2.48
N GLY A 116 1.07 -16.94 3.04
CA GLY A 116 1.06 -17.14 4.49
C GLY A 116 0.27 -16.03 5.19
N ASP A 117 0.88 -15.37 6.17
CA ASP A 117 0.27 -14.28 6.95
C ASP A 117 0.54 -12.88 6.34
N SER A 118 1.17 -12.81 5.18
CA SER A 118 1.57 -11.55 4.54
C SER A 118 0.78 -11.30 3.27
N TYR A 119 0.53 -10.01 2.98
CA TYR A 119 -0.16 -9.57 1.78
C TYR A 119 0.76 -8.72 0.91
N TYR A 120 0.57 -8.85 -0.41
CA TYR A 120 1.30 -8.11 -1.44
C TYR A 120 0.29 -7.42 -2.35
N VAL A 121 0.52 -6.15 -2.64
CA VAL A 121 -0.41 -5.33 -3.43
C VAL A 121 -0.27 -5.64 -4.91
N ARG A 122 -1.37 -6.06 -5.55
CA ARG A 122 -1.51 -6.17 -7.00
C ARG A 122 -2.07 -4.88 -7.59
N ASP A 123 -3.17 -4.37 -7.02
CA ASP A 123 -3.74 -3.06 -7.37
C ASP A 123 -4.25 -2.32 -6.12
N GLY A 124 -4.20 -0.98 -6.19
CA GLY A 124 -4.71 -0.10 -5.13
C GLY A 124 -3.65 0.54 -4.25
N HIS A 125 -2.39 0.60 -4.64
CA HIS A 125 -1.30 1.24 -3.88
C HIS A 125 -1.65 2.63 -3.37
N HIS A 126 -2.26 3.47 -4.20
CA HIS A 126 -2.69 4.82 -3.80
C HIS A 126 -3.82 4.79 -2.77
N ARG A 127 -4.74 3.83 -2.86
CA ARG A 127 -5.83 3.64 -1.88
C ARG A 127 -5.27 3.24 -0.52
N ILE A 128 -4.30 2.34 -0.48
CA ILE A 128 -3.60 1.93 0.75
C ILE A 128 -2.82 3.10 1.34
N SER A 129 -2.09 3.84 0.50
CA SER A 129 -1.33 5.03 0.93
C SER A 129 -2.24 6.09 1.55
N VAL A 130 -3.36 6.40 0.92
CA VAL A 130 -4.37 7.34 1.44
C VAL A 130 -4.98 6.81 2.74
N ALA A 131 -5.37 5.53 2.79
CA ALA A 131 -5.94 4.90 3.98
C ALA A 131 -4.99 5.00 5.18
N GLN A 132 -3.69 4.74 4.99
CA GLN A 132 -2.68 4.95 6.03
C GLN A 132 -2.54 6.41 6.46
N THR A 133 -2.51 7.34 5.51
CA THR A 133 -2.43 8.79 5.79
C THR A 133 -3.62 9.25 6.64
N LEU A 134 -4.79 8.65 6.43
CA LEU A 134 -6.01 8.90 7.19
C LEU A 134 -6.08 8.14 8.53
N GLY A 135 -5.08 7.33 8.85
CA GLY A 135 -5.01 6.56 10.10
C GLY A 135 -5.93 5.34 10.13
N LEU A 136 -6.39 4.86 8.98
CA LEU A 136 -7.18 3.63 8.91
C LEU A 136 -6.29 2.42 9.23
N ARG A 137 -6.85 1.48 9.98
CA ARG A 137 -6.15 0.24 10.35
C ARG A 137 -6.44 -0.92 9.39
N TYR A 138 -7.56 -0.85 8.69
CA TYR A 138 -8.06 -1.93 7.85
C TYR A 138 -8.46 -1.38 6.49
N ILE A 139 -8.44 -2.24 5.50
CA ILE A 139 -8.90 -1.93 4.14
C ILE A 139 -9.59 -3.15 3.53
N ASP A 140 -10.66 -2.91 2.77
CA ASP A 140 -11.33 -3.98 2.04
C ASP A 140 -10.54 -4.37 0.80
N ALA A 141 -10.31 -5.67 0.64
CA ALA A 141 -9.46 -6.23 -0.40
C ALA A 141 -10.09 -7.46 -1.05
N GLN A 142 -9.94 -7.55 -2.36
CA GLN A 142 -10.12 -8.79 -3.11
C GLN A 142 -8.82 -9.61 -2.93
N VAL A 143 -8.93 -10.77 -2.30
CA VAL A 143 -7.77 -11.56 -1.92
C VAL A 143 -7.64 -12.80 -2.81
N THR A 144 -6.47 -12.95 -3.43
CA THR A 144 -6.02 -14.19 -4.06
C THR A 144 -5.00 -14.84 -3.13
N VAL A 145 -5.25 -16.08 -2.70
CA VAL A 145 -4.32 -16.83 -1.86
C VAL A 145 -3.40 -17.63 -2.74
N LEU A 146 -2.10 -17.58 -2.47
CA LEU A 146 -1.12 -18.51 -3.03
C LEU A 146 -0.77 -19.56 -1.97
N GLU A 147 -1.19 -20.81 -2.26
CA GLU A 147 -0.78 -21.97 -1.48
C GLU A 147 0.52 -22.50 -2.04
N THR A 148 1.57 -22.44 -1.24
CA THR A 148 2.88 -22.94 -1.61
C THR A 148 3.31 -23.96 -0.55
N ALA A 149 3.59 -25.17 -0.99
CA ALA A 149 3.98 -26.28 -0.08
C ALA A 149 5.33 -26.05 0.63
N GLU A 150 6.16 -25.14 0.13
CA GLU A 150 7.54 -24.95 0.57
C GLU A 150 7.92 -23.48 0.81
N CYS A 151 6.95 -22.58 1.04
CA CYS A 151 7.29 -21.18 1.28
C CYS A 151 7.83 -20.98 2.70
N PRO A 152 9.08 -20.52 2.88
CA PRO A 152 9.66 -20.26 4.21
C PRO A 152 8.93 -19.19 5.01
N LEU A 153 8.04 -18.41 4.36
CA LEU A 153 7.19 -17.42 5.02
C LEU A 153 6.04 -18.06 5.81
N ASN A 154 5.75 -19.36 5.62
CA ASN A 154 4.78 -20.12 6.42
C ASN A 154 5.38 -20.71 7.70
N SER A 155 6.67 -20.54 7.94
CA SER A 155 7.27 -20.95 9.21
C SER A 155 7.05 -19.85 10.23
N PRO A 156 6.44 -20.15 11.41
CA PRO A 156 6.42 -19.19 12.50
C PRO A 156 7.87 -18.84 12.81
N LEU A 157 8.17 -17.54 12.86
CA LEU A 157 9.47 -17.04 13.26
C LEU A 157 9.87 -17.74 14.57
N ARG A 158 10.77 -18.70 14.48
CA ARG A 158 11.44 -19.21 15.68
C ARG A 158 12.27 -18.05 16.22
N ASN A 159 11.91 -17.64 17.43
CA ASN A 159 12.69 -16.73 18.26
C ASN A 159 14.17 -17.14 18.31
#